data_32bc9d748023ec9145b9f017e64e6968
#
_entry.id   32bc9d748023ec9145b9f017e64e6968
#
_cell.length_a   1.000
_cell.length_b   1.000
_cell.length_c   1.000
_cell.angle_alpha   90.00
_cell.angle_beta   90.00
_cell.angle_gamma   90.00
#
_symmetry.space_group_name_H-M   'P 1'
#
loop_
_entity.id
_entity.type
_entity.pdbx_description
1 polymer ?
#
loop_
_entity_poly.entity_id
_entity_poly.type
_entity_poly.pdbx_seq_one_letter_code
_entity_poly.pdbx_strand_id
1 'polypeptide(L)'
;EFDTAEKQGELLMLLSSRQVTVHTGEEPDFDYMEPEDLALVVENPRGGEDLLIELCAEFSVFFETWHGSYKATEAEYQRMVNDITAILEGRAAVMSLCAGGNWLAGVLCPEAPAGDADADALLGRPEVLPGMAQTLRRQGGRIRLVHWDPARDRAVEVAPQN
;
A
#
# COMPACT_ATOMS: atom_id res chain seq x y z
N GLU A 1 -28.00 -2.75 2.43
CA GLU A 1 -27.37 -2.09 1.26
C GLU A 1 -26.12 -1.35 1.73
N PHE A 2 -25.03 -1.41 0.96
CA PHE A 2 -23.77 -0.74 1.31
C PHE A 2 -23.93 0.79 1.14
N ASP A 3 -23.69 1.55 2.18
CA ASP A 3 -23.80 3.01 2.17
C ASP A 3 -22.40 3.65 2.20
N THR A 4 -21.98 4.18 1.06
CA THR A 4 -20.68 4.81 0.89
C THR A 4 -20.48 6.01 1.82
N ALA A 5 -21.50 6.84 1.99
CA ALA A 5 -21.41 8.02 2.86
C ALA A 5 -21.23 7.64 4.34
N GLU A 6 -21.92 6.58 4.77
CA GLU A 6 -21.74 6.04 6.12
C GLU A 6 -20.30 5.53 6.30
N LYS A 7 -19.78 4.79 5.32
CA LYS A 7 -18.42 4.25 5.38
C LYS A 7 -17.34 5.34 5.34
N GLN A 8 -17.57 6.41 4.59
CA GLN A 8 -16.70 7.59 4.63
C GLN A 8 -16.62 8.17 6.05
N GLY A 9 -17.78 8.33 6.71
CA GLY A 9 -17.85 8.80 8.10
C GLY A 9 -17.16 7.87 9.09
N GLU A 10 -17.38 6.56 8.97
CA GLU A 10 -16.71 5.55 9.80
C GLU A 10 -15.18 5.62 9.68
N LEU A 11 -14.69 5.74 8.43
CA LEU A 11 -13.26 5.79 8.19
C LEU A 11 -12.63 7.08 8.74
N LEU A 12 -13.28 8.22 8.60
CA LEU A 12 -12.84 9.48 9.20
C LEU A 12 -12.75 9.37 10.73
N MET A 13 -13.70 8.71 11.37
CA MET A 13 -13.65 8.46 12.81
C MET A 13 -12.51 7.53 13.19
N LEU A 14 -12.27 6.48 12.41
CA LEU A 14 -11.16 5.55 12.63
C LEU A 14 -9.81 6.27 12.57
N LEU A 15 -9.68 7.25 11.68
CA LEU A 15 -8.46 8.00 11.46
C LEU A 15 -8.37 9.29 12.29
N SER A 16 -9.29 9.52 13.23
CA SER A 16 -9.43 10.79 13.98
C SER A 16 -8.20 11.13 14.82
N SER A 17 -7.39 10.15 15.23
CA SER A 17 -6.14 10.38 15.96
C SER A 17 -4.95 10.72 15.04
N ARG A 18 -5.17 10.72 13.73
CA ARG A 18 -4.15 10.97 12.71
C ARG A 18 -4.38 12.35 12.10
N GLN A 19 -3.33 12.89 11.47
CA GLN A 19 -3.45 14.11 10.68
C GLN A 19 -3.93 13.75 9.29
N VAL A 20 -5.18 14.08 8.99
CA VAL A 20 -5.84 13.73 7.73
C VAL A 20 -6.28 15.00 7.01
N THR A 21 -5.93 15.11 5.74
CA THR A 21 -6.46 16.14 4.84
C THR A 21 -7.52 15.50 3.96
N VAL A 22 -8.70 16.11 3.89
CA VAL A 22 -9.82 15.63 3.08
C VAL A 22 -9.90 16.46 1.81
N HIS A 23 -9.93 15.78 0.65
CA HIS A 23 -10.10 16.39 -0.66
C HIS A 23 -11.39 15.89 -1.29
N THR A 24 -11.99 16.72 -2.15
CA THR A 24 -13.20 16.37 -2.91
C THR A 24 -12.96 16.49 -4.41
N GLY A 25 -13.86 15.94 -5.23
CA GLY A 25 -13.80 16.05 -6.68
C GLY A 25 -14.00 17.48 -7.22
N GLU A 26 -14.36 18.43 -6.35
CA GLU A 26 -14.46 19.84 -6.72
C GLU A 26 -13.10 20.54 -6.78
N GLU A 27 -12.06 19.94 -6.21
CA GLU A 27 -10.70 20.49 -6.20
C GLU A 27 -9.98 20.19 -7.51
N PRO A 28 -9.21 21.15 -8.08
CA PRO A 28 -8.57 20.97 -9.39
C PRO A 28 -7.67 19.73 -9.52
N ASP A 29 -6.95 19.40 -8.45
CA ASP A 29 -6.04 18.24 -8.44
C ASP A 29 -6.78 16.89 -8.32
N PHE A 30 -8.08 16.94 -8.03
CA PHE A 30 -8.95 15.77 -7.85
C PHE A 30 -10.15 15.77 -8.80
N ASP A 31 -10.06 16.49 -9.92
CA ASP A 31 -11.13 16.65 -10.90
C ASP A 31 -11.49 15.35 -11.65
N TYR A 32 -10.70 14.30 -11.47
CA TYR A 32 -11.00 12.95 -11.96
C TYR A 32 -12.04 12.21 -11.11
N MET A 33 -12.35 12.72 -9.91
CA MET A 33 -13.37 12.16 -9.01
C MET A 33 -14.70 12.89 -9.20
N GLU A 34 -15.80 12.21 -8.84
CA GLU A 34 -17.11 12.87 -8.75
C GLU A 34 -17.14 13.84 -7.56
N PRO A 35 -17.99 14.87 -7.59
CA PRO A 35 -18.03 15.87 -6.51
C PRO A 35 -18.29 15.31 -5.11
N GLU A 36 -19.06 14.22 -5.00
CA GLU A 36 -19.38 13.55 -3.75
C GLU A 36 -18.30 12.57 -3.26
N ASP A 37 -17.31 12.27 -4.11
CA ASP A 37 -16.21 11.39 -3.75
C ASP A 37 -15.23 12.10 -2.81
N LEU A 38 -14.55 11.31 -1.98
CA LEU A 38 -13.53 11.82 -1.07
C LEU A 38 -12.18 11.16 -1.34
N ALA A 39 -11.12 11.97 -1.23
CA ALA A 39 -9.76 11.47 -1.10
C ALA A 39 -9.22 11.91 0.26
N LEU A 40 -8.65 10.96 0.99
CA LEU A 40 -8.07 11.20 2.31
C LEU A 40 -6.56 11.01 2.23
N VAL A 41 -5.81 12.04 2.61
CA VAL A 41 -4.36 11.94 2.73
C VAL A 41 -4.02 11.86 4.21
N VAL A 42 -3.48 10.73 4.64
CA VAL A 42 -3.00 10.52 6.01
C VAL A 42 -1.53 10.89 6.03
N GLU A 43 -1.20 11.98 6.71
CA GLU A 43 0.17 12.46 6.80
C GLU A 43 1.04 11.51 7.61
N ASN A 44 2.24 11.23 7.09
CA ASN A 44 3.21 10.43 7.81
C ASN A 44 4.00 11.32 8.77
N PRO A 45 3.82 11.19 10.09
CA PRO A 45 4.44 12.10 11.06
C PRO A 45 5.96 11.93 11.16
N ARG A 46 6.51 10.86 10.58
CA ARG A 46 7.95 10.58 10.61
C ARG A 46 8.67 10.93 9.30
N GLY A 47 7.95 11.60 8.37
CA GLY A 47 8.55 12.07 7.12
C GLY A 47 8.66 11.02 6.01
N GLY A 48 8.07 9.83 6.21
CA GLY A 48 7.92 8.84 5.14
C GLY A 48 6.78 9.21 4.19
N GLU A 49 6.47 8.29 3.28
CA GLU A 49 5.34 8.47 2.35
C GLU A 49 4.01 8.57 3.09
N ASP A 50 3.15 9.46 2.62
CA ASP A 50 1.79 9.57 3.09
C ASP A 50 0.92 8.43 2.55
N LEU A 51 -0.18 8.15 3.22
CA LEU A 51 -1.17 7.18 2.77
C LEU A 51 -2.31 7.94 2.07
N LEU A 52 -2.63 7.55 0.84
CA LEU A 52 -3.77 8.09 0.11
C LEU A 52 -4.90 7.06 0.07
N ILE A 53 -6.10 7.49 0.41
CA ILE A 53 -7.31 6.67 0.35
C ILE A 53 -8.33 7.39 -0.53
N GLU A 54 -8.79 6.76 -1.58
CA GLU A 54 -9.85 7.30 -2.44
C GLU A 54 -11.15 6.52 -2.21
N LEU A 55 -12.21 7.24 -1.87
CA LEU A 55 -13.53 6.70 -1.56
C LEU A 55 -14.50 7.11 -2.67
N CYS A 56 -14.34 6.48 -3.81
CA CYS A 56 -15.15 6.65 -5.02
C CYS A 56 -16.14 5.49 -5.17
N ALA A 57 -16.64 5.24 -6.36
CA ALA A 57 -17.48 4.08 -6.65
C ALA A 57 -16.79 2.75 -6.30
N GLU A 58 -15.49 2.69 -6.48
CA GLU A 58 -14.60 1.66 -5.94
C GLU A 58 -13.62 2.33 -4.99
N PHE A 59 -13.29 1.67 -3.89
CA PHE A 59 -12.34 2.22 -2.93
C PHE A 59 -10.92 1.80 -3.28
N SER A 60 -9.97 2.71 -3.09
CA SER A 60 -8.56 2.48 -3.40
C SER A 60 -7.68 3.00 -2.28
N VAL A 61 -6.58 2.30 -2.05
CA VAL A 61 -5.54 2.69 -1.09
C VAL A 61 -4.20 2.68 -1.79
N PHE A 62 -3.45 3.75 -1.65
CA PHE A 62 -2.13 3.90 -2.24
C PHE A 62 -1.10 4.14 -1.15
N PHE A 63 -0.08 3.32 -1.10
CA PHE A 63 1.07 3.51 -0.24
C PHE A 63 2.32 3.08 -0.98
N GLU A 64 3.24 4.02 -1.21
CA GLU A 64 4.45 3.81 -2.00
C GLU A 64 4.09 3.24 -3.38
N THR A 65 4.70 2.13 -3.77
CA THR A 65 4.46 1.50 -5.07
C THR A 65 3.30 0.51 -5.06
N TRP A 66 2.64 0.34 -3.91
CA TRP A 66 1.48 -0.55 -3.79
C TRP A 66 0.18 0.22 -3.93
N HIS A 67 -0.77 -0.44 -4.57
CA HIS A 67 -2.13 0.04 -4.74
C HIS A 67 -3.10 -1.12 -4.50
N GLY A 68 -4.06 -0.90 -3.60
CA GLY A 68 -5.14 -1.84 -3.33
C GLY A 68 -6.47 -1.31 -3.83
N SER A 69 -7.28 -2.17 -4.45
CA SER A 69 -8.64 -1.87 -4.89
C SER A 69 -9.65 -2.72 -4.15
N TYR A 70 -10.76 -2.10 -3.74
CA TYR A 70 -11.78 -2.72 -2.88
C TYR A 70 -13.15 -2.36 -3.42
N LYS A 71 -13.96 -3.38 -3.72
CA LYS A 71 -15.34 -3.17 -4.14
C LYS A 71 -16.17 -2.58 -3.01
N ALA A 72 -17.24 -1.86 -3.37
CA ALA A 72 -18.17 -1.26 -2.42
C ALA A 72 -19.10 -2.32 -1.79
N THR A 73 -18.49 -3.23 -1.02
CA THR A 73 -19.17 -4.26 -0.22
C THR A 73 -18.65 -4.24 1.19
N GLU A 74 -19.43 -4.71 2.16
CA GLU A 74 -19.01 -4.75 3.57
C GLU A 74 -17.72 -5.58 3.77
N ALA A 75 -17.64 -6.74 3.12
CA ALA A 75 -16.45 -7.59 3.24
C ALA A 75 -15.18 -6.93 2.71
N GLU A 76 -15.29 -6.25 1.55
CA GLU A 76 -14.15 -5.56 0.95
C GLU A 76 -13.78 -4.28 1.71
N TYR A 77 -14.77 -3.57 2.23
CA TYR A 77 -14.53 -2.42 3.10
C TYR A 77 -13.75 -2.86 4.36
N GLN A 78 -14.16 -3.96 4.99
CA GLN A 78 -13.47 -4.48 6.17
C GLN A 78 -12.03 -4.91 5.83
N ARG A 79 -11.81 -5.51 4.66
CA ARG A 79 -10.46 -5.86 4.19
C ARG A 79 -9.61 -4.60 4.01
N MET A 80 -10.18 -3.54 3.45
CA MET A 80 -9.50 -2.24 3.30
C MET A 80 -9.11 -1.66 4.66
N VAL A 81 -10.04 -1.64 5.61
CA VAL A 81 -9.78 -1.14 6.97
C VAL A 81 -8.65 -1.93 7.63
N ASN A 82 -8.65 -3.24 7.48
CA ASN A 82 -7.58 -4.10 8.03
C ASN A 82 -6.22 -3.77 7.39
N ASP A 83 -6.17 -3.57 6.08
CA ASP A 83 -4.93 -3.22 5.38
C ASP A 83 -4.42 -1.84 5.81
N ILE A 84 -5.28 -0.83 5.86
CA ILE A 84 -4.94 0.52 6.33
C ILE A 84 -4.39 0.46 7.77
N THR A 85 -5.10 -0.22 8.65
CA THR A 85 -4.71 -0.33 10.06
C THR A 85 -3.36 -1.04 10.20
N ALA A 86 -3.14 -2.12 9.45
CA ALA A 86 -1.87 -2.85 9.47
C ALA A 86 -0.69 -1.98 9.00
N ILE A 87 -0.91 -1.15 7.97
CA ILE A 87 0.12 -0.20 7.51
C ILE A 87 0.43 0.82 8.59
N LEU A 88 -0.60 1.50 9.11
CA LEU A 88 -0.44 2.60 10.08
C LEU A 88 0.12 2.12 11.42
N GLU A 89 -0.14 0.89 11.82
CA GLU A 89 0.41 0.28 13.04
C GLU A 89 1.79 -0.37 12.84
N GLY A 90 2.31 -0.36 11.62
CA GLY A 90 3.62 -0.93 11.31
C GLY A 90 3.66 -2.45 11.26
N ARG A 91 2.50 -3.13 11.19
CA ARG A 91 2.42 -4.58 11.04
C ARG A 91 2.60 -5.04 9.60
N ALA A 92 2.22 -4.21 8.65
CA ALA A 92 2.37 -4.48 7.21
C ALA A 92 3.56 -3.70 6.63
N ALA A 93 4.06 -4.17 5.51
CA ALA A 93 5.07 -3.48 4.72
C ALA A 93 4.78 -3.66 3.23
N VAL A 94 5.27 -2.72 2.42
CA VAL A 94 5.23 -2.84 0.96
C VAL A 94 6.57 -3.35 0.47
N MET A 95 6.56 -4.39 -0.37
CA MET A 95 7.74 -4.80 -1.13
C MET A 95 7.66 -4.23 -2.54
N SER A 96 8.65 -3.45 -2.93
CA SER A 96 8.83 -2.94 -4.28
C SER A 96 9.89 -3.77 -4.99
N LEU A 97 9.52 -4.41 -6.09
CA LEU A 97 10.36 -5.36 -6.83
C LEU A 97 10.85 -4.73 -8.12
N CYS A 98 12.17 -4.68 -8.27
CA CYS A 98 12.83 -4.19 -9.50
C CYS A 98 13.78 -5.25 -10.04
N ALA A 99 13.72 -5.54 -11.33
CA ALA A 99 14.64 -6.45 -12.02
C ALA A 99 15.43 -5.70 -13.08
N GLY A 100 16.76 -5.75 -13.00
CA GLY A 100 17.61 -5.09 -13.99
C GLY A 100 17.34 -3.58 -14.14
N GLY A 101 16.91 -2.91 -13.07
CA GLY A 101 16.57 -1.49 -13.10
C GLY A 101 15.12 -1.18 -13.49
N ASN A 102 14.33 -2.18 -13.89
CA ASN A 102 12.93 -2.02 -14.24
C ASN A 102 12.03 -2.39 -13.07
N TRP A 103 11.11 -1.50 -12.72
CA TRP A 103 10.09 -1.80 -11.70
C TRP A 103 9.12 -2.87 -12.22
N LEU A 104 8.89 -3.91 -11.42
CA LEU A 104 7.97 -5.01 -11.74
C LEU A 104 6.65 -4.89 -11.01
N ALA A 105 6.68 -4.66 -9.70
CA ALA A 105 5.49 -4.62 -8.87
C ALA A 105 5.77 -4.01 -7.49
N GLY A 106 4.70 -3.50 -6.88
CA GLY A 106 4.63 -3.24 -5.46
C GLY A 106 3.58 -4.16 -4.86
N VAL A 107 3.92 -4.90 -3.82
CA VAL A 107 3.01 -5.83 -3.16
C VAL A 107 2.90 -5.51 -1.67
N LEU A 108 1.69 -5.63 -1.12
CA LEU A 108 1.48 -5.48 0.32
C LEU A 108 1.71 -6.82 1.00
N CYS A 109 2.58 -6.81 2.00
CA CYS A 109 2.76 -7.91 2.93
C CYS A 109 1.96 -7.58 4.19
N PRO A 110 0.81 -8.21 4.44
CA PRO A 110 -0.01 -7.92 5.64
C PRO A 110 0.73 -8.18 6.94
N GLU A 111 1.66 -9.12 6.90
CA GLU A 111 2.65 -9.36 7.96
C GLU A 111 4.03 -8.98 7.40
N ALA A 112 4.60 -7.89 7.90
CA ALA A 112 5.89 -7.42 7.45
C ALA A 112 6.96 -8.52 7.59
N PRO A 113 7.84 -8.68 6.59
CA PRO A 113 8.94 -9.63 6.70
C PRO A 113 9.84 -9.34 7.90
N ALA A 114 10.51 -10.38 8.41
CA ALA A 114 11.52 -10.21 9.46
C ALA A 114 12.61 -9.24 8.99
N GLY A 115 13.15 -8.45 9.92
CA GLY A 115 14.14 -7.42 9.60
C GLY A 115 15.45 -7.95 9.01
N ASP A 116 15.71 -9.26 9.10
CA ASP A 116 16.89 -9.94 8.57
C ASP A 116 16.57 -10.90 7.41
N ALA A 117 15.31 -10.92 6.91
CA ALA A 117 14.93 -11.78 5.80
C ALA A 117 15.81 -11.51 4.57
N ASP A 118 16.38 -12.56 4.00
CA ASP A 118 17.21 -12.47 2.79
C ASP A 118 16.37 -12.49 1.51
N ALA A 119 17.02 -12.37 0.36
CA ALA A 119 16.35 -12.36 -0.94
C ALA A 119 15.50 -13.62 -1.17
N ASP A 120 16.01 -14.80 -0.83
CA ASP A 120 15.27 -16.04 -1.02
C ASP A 120 14.02 -16.11 -0.15
N ALA A 121 14.10 -15.70 1.11
CA ALA A 121 12.96 -15.62 2.01
C ALA A 121 11.90 -14.65 1.48
N LEU A 122 12.31 -13.49 0.99
CA LEU A 122 11.41 -12.48 0.45
C LEU A 122 10.74 -12.95 -0.84
N LEU A 123 11.49 -13.50 -1.78
CA LEU A 123 10.96 -13.99 -3.06
C LEU A 123 10.09 -15.23 -2.91
N GLY A 124 10.23 -15.96 -1.82
CA GLY A 124 9.40 -17.13 -1.50
C GLY A 124 8.07 -16.80 -0.85
N ARG A 125 7.78 -15.53 -0.56
CA ARG A 125 6.53 -15.15 0.08
C ARG A 125 5.34 -15.31 -0.87
N PRO A 126 4.14 -15.64 -0.32
CA PRO A 126 2.95 -15.88 -1.16
C PRO A 126 2.48 -14.65 -1.93
N GLU A 127 2.83 -13.42 -1.48
CA GLU A 127 2.46 -12.18 -2.17
C GLU A 127 3.26 -11.97 -3.46
N VAL A 128 4.40 -12.65 -3.61
CA VAL A 128 5.24 -12.56 -4.81
C VAL A 128 4.83 -13.63 -5.80
N LEU A 129 4.40 -13.22 -6.99
CA LEU A 129 4.05 -14.16 -8.05
C LEU A 129 5.30 -14.95 -8.51
N PRO A 130 5.17 -16.26 -8.76
CA PRO A 130 6.31 -17.08 -9.18
C PRO A 130 7.07 -16.54 -10.39
N GLY A 131 6.38 -15.96 -11.36
CA GLY A 131 7.01 -15.37 -12.54
C GLY A 131 7.87 -14.15 -12.21
N MET A 132 7.45 -13.33 -11.25
CA MET A 132 8.23 -12.18 -10.78
C MET A 132 9.49 -12.64 -10.03
N ALA A 133 9.34 -13.62 -9.13
CA ALA A 133 10.46 -14.20 -8.40
C ALA A 133 11.48 -14.79 -9.36
N GLN A 134 11.04 -15.54 -10.36
CA GLN A 134 11.91 -16.12 -11.38
C GLN A 134 12.65 -15.06 -12.17
N THR A 135 11.97 -13.98 -12.56
CA THR A 135 12.59 -12.85 -13.29
C THR A 135 13.70 -12.21 -12.47
N LEU A 136 13.44 -11.93 -11.19
CA LEU A 136 14.45 -11.35 -10.30
C LEU A 136 15.64 -12.30 -10.10
N ARG A 137 15.38 -13.58 -9.88
CA ARG A 137 16.48 -14.56 -9.71
C ARG A 137 17.34 -14.68 -10.95
N ARG A 138 16.73 -14.63 -12.12
CA ARG A 138 17.46 -14.74 -13.40
C ARG A 138 18.24 -13.47 -13.73
N GLN A 139 17.62 -12.31 -13.61
CA GLN A 139 18.20 -11.03 -14.05
C GLN A 139 18.96 -10.31 -12.93
N GLY A 140 18.68 -10.64 -11.70
CA GLY A 140 19.10 -9.83 -10.56
C GLY A 140 18.25 -8.59 -10.43
N GLY A 141 18.44 -7.87 -9.35
CA GLY A 141 17.69 -6.65 -9.09
C GLY A 141 17.69 -6.26 -7.63
N ARG A 142 16.62 -5.63 -7.22
CA ARG A 142 16.49 -5.09 -5.86
C ARG A 142 15.08 -5.27 -5.33
N ILE A 143 14.99 -5.59 -4.05
CA ILE A 143 13.75 -5.59 -3.29
C ILE A 143 13.85 -4.47 -2.25
N ARG A 144 12.93 -3.50 -2.32
CA ARG A 144 12.79 -2.47 -1.28
C ARG A 144 11.66 -2.85 -0.35
N LEU A 145 11.90 -2.78 0.95
CA LEU A 145 10.89 -2.93 1.99
C LEU A 145 10.58 -1.56 2.55
N VAL A 146 9.32 -1.15 2.43
CA VAL A 146 8.87 0.17 2.88
C VAL A 146 7.81 -0.01 3.96
N HIS A 147 8.01 0.68 5.08
CA HIS A 147 7.16 0.66 6.24
C HIS A 147 6.58 2.05 6.48
N TRP A 148 5.50 2.14 7.26
CA TRP A 148 5.00 3.43 7.73
C TRP A 148 6.08 4.21 8.49
N ASP A 149 6.86 3.53 9.34
CA ASP A 149 8.05 4.09 9.94
C ASP A 149 9.25 3.94 8.99
N PRO A 150 9.73 5.02 8.36
CA PRO A 150 10.82 4.93 7.38
C PRO A 150 12.14 4.47 7.97
N ALA A 151 12.32 4.55 9.30
CA ALA A 151 13.52 4.01 9.95
C ALA A 151 13.65 2.48 9.82
N ARG A 152 12.55 1.78 9.51
CA ARG A 152 12.52 0.33 9.28
C ARG A 152 12.72 -0.05 7.82
N ASP A 153 12.77 0.92 6.92
CA ASP A 153 12.95 0.66 5.49
C ASP A 153 14.33 0.05 5.22
N ARG A 154 14.38 -0.84 4.25
CA ARG A 154 15.62 -1.43 3.79
C ARG A 154 15.54 -1.89 2.34
N ALA A 155 16.69 -2.11 1.74
CA ALA A 155 16.81 -2.70 0.42
C ALA A 155 17.63 -3.98 0.48
N VAL A 156 17.23 -4.97 -0.30
CA VAL A 156 17.92 -6.25 -0.43
C VAL A 156 18.28 -6.44 -1.90
N GLU A 157 19.57 -6.60 -2.18
CA GLU A 157 20.04 -6.88 -3.53
C GLU A 157 19.84 -8.35 -3.88
N VAL A 158 19.41 -8.60 -5.10
CA VAL A 158 19.25 -9.95 -5.66
C VAL A 158 20.31 -10.15 -6.73
N ALA A 159 21.28 -11.04 -6.45
CA ALA A 159 22.30 -11.38 -7.43
C ALA A 159 21.69 -12.25 -8.54
N PRO A 160 22.06 -11.99 -9.83
CA PRO A 160 21.60 -12.85 -10.94
C PRO A 160 22.12 -14.28 -10.76
N GLN A 161 21.25 -15.24 -11.05
CA GLN A 161 21.58 -16.67 -11.03
C GLN A 161 21.67 -17.19 -12.45
N ASN A 162 22.70 -17.97 -12.71
CA ASN A 162 22.90 -18.61 -14.00
C ASN A 162 22.12 -19.92 -14.12
#